data_6c224d69eab1a77e15ccab92022cc88b
#
_entry.id   6c224d69eab1a77e15ccab92022cc88b
#
_cell.length_a   1.000
_cell.length_b   1.000
_cell.length_c   1.000
_cell.angle_alpha   90.00
_cell.angle_beta   90.00
_cell.angle_gamma   90.00
#
_symmetry.space_group_name_H-M   'P 1'
#
loop_
_entity.id
_entity.type
_entity.pdbx_description
1 polymer ?
#
loop_
_entity_poly.entity_id
_entity_poly.type
_entity_poly.pdbx_seq_one_letter_code
_entity_poly.pdbx_strand_id
1 'polypeptide(L)'
;FFIILIVCFTVIFSKDIFAVQIYDYHTEEFINKINSEILKVNSYDKKINFRIYKDNFPNAYVTADNIVYLSSGLLTYSPNYVSLLGVLAHEIGHLEKYHVTKRKKEIKNLRNISSYSNLAAVVGSMIIQEPSILNAIIVNQTAVNNLFINFSQEQEIEADFYAIETINKLELPTE
;
A
#
# COMPACT_ATOMS: atom_id res chain seq x y z
N PHE A 1 20.90 24.49 -39.24
CA PHE A 1 19.41 24.61 -39.31
C PHE A 1 18.69 23.25 -39.30
N PHE A 2 19.37 22.13 -39.05
CA PHE A 2 18.77 20.77 -39.14
C PHE A 2 18.79 20.00 -37.82
N ILE A 3 19.17 20.61 -36.68
CA ILE A 3 19.31 19.94 -35.38
C ILE A 3 18.10 20.19 -34.43
N ILE A 4 17.16 21.07 -34.80
CA ILE A 4 16.02 21.43 -33.92
C ILE A 4 14.80 20.50 -34.11
N LEU A 5 14.78 19.59 -35.08
CA LEU A 5 13.59 18.80 -35.40
C LEU A 5 13.57 17.37 -34.78
N ILE A 6 14.55 16.97 -34.00
CA ILE A 6 14.59 15.62 -33.39
C ILE A 6 14.21 15.59 -31.90
N VAL A 7 14.07 16.71 -31.25
CA VAL A 7 13.76 16.77 -29.79
C VAL A 7 12.26 16.71 -29.50
N CYS A 8 11.39 16.72 -30.49
CA CYS A 8 9.94 16.86 -30.26
C CYS A 8 9.14 15.54 -30.38
N PHE A 9 9.73 14.36 -30.41
CA PHE A 9 8.95 13.12 -30.57
C PHE A 9 9.30 11.99 -29.57
N THR A 10 9.65 12.37 -28.35
CA THR A 10 9.51 11.42 -27.22
C THR A 10 8.40 11.91 -26.30
N VAL A 11 7.18 12.02 -26.83
CA VAL A 11 6.00 11.84 -26.01
C VAL A 11 6.05 10.37 -25.61
N ILE A 12 6.71 10.13 -24.49
CA ILE A 12 6.59 8.90 -23.74
C ILE A 12 5.10 8.75 -23.48
N PHE A 13 4.43 7.90 -24.24
CA PHE A 13 3.19 7.31 -23.82
C PHE A 13 3.50 6.56 -22.53
N SER A 14 3.44 7.23 -21.41
CA SER A 14 3.20 6.58 -20.14
C SER A 14 1.85 5.91 -20.34
N LYS A 15 1.86 4.65 -20.75
CA LYS A 15 0.70 3.79 -20.58
C LYS A 15 0.47 3.78 -19.08
N ASP A 16 -0.55 4.50 -18.64
CA ASP A 16 -1.12 4.27 -17.34
C ASP A 16 -1.45 2.78 -17.32
N ILE A 17 -0.60 2.00 -16.65
CA ILE A 17 -0.87 0.58 -16.41
C ILE A 17 -1.96 0.58 -15.36
N PHE A 18 -3.19 0.82 -15.78
CA PHE A 18 -4.35 0.51 -14.95
C PHE A 18 -4.33 -1.01 -14.79
N ALA A 19 -4.07 -1.47 -13.58
CA ALA A 19 -4.24 -2.87 -13.25
C ALA A 19 -5.66 -3.27 -13.66
N VAL A 20 -5.78 -4.23 -14.57
CA VAL A 20 -7.07 -4.69 -15.07
C VAL A 20 -7.82 -5.30 -13.89
N GLN A 21 -8.93 -4.68 -13.48
CA GLN A 21 -9.79 -5.20 -12.44
C GLN A 21 -10.52 -6.43 -12.99
N ILE A 22 -10.51 -7.51 -12.21
CA ILE A 22 -11.21 -8.75 -12.52
C ILE A 22 -12.56 -8.70 -11.78
N TYR A 23 -13.61 -8.97 -12.52
CA TYR A 23 -14.96 -9.15 -11.98
C TYR A 23 -15.36 -10.61 -12.16
N ASP A 24 -15.34 -11.36 -11.07
CA ASP A 24 -15.82 -12.73 -11.02
C ASP A 24 -16.72 -12.93 -9.81
N TYR A 25 -18.00 -13.15 -10.06
CA TYR A 25 -19.03 -13.23 -9.02
C TYR A 25 -18.69 -14.28 -7.96
N HIS A 26 -18.26 -15.47 -8.36
CA HIS A 26 -17.98 -16.56 -7.42
C HIS A 26 -16.76 -16.27 -6.54
N THR A 27 -15.72 -15.70 -7.13
CA THR A 27 -14.54 -15.28 -6.39
C THR A 27 -14.86 -14.13 -5.43
N GLU A 28 -15.64 -13.15 -5.87
CA GLU A 28 -16.06 -12.04 -5.01
C GLU A 28 -16.96 -12.52 -3.86
N GLU A 29 -17.89 -13.42 -4.12
CA GLU A 29 -18.74 -14.03 -3.09
C GLU A 29 -17.89 -14.79 -2.06
N PHE A 30 -16.93 -15.58 -2.51
CA PHE A 30 -16.00 -16.31 -1.65
C PHE A 30 -15.18 -15.38 -0.75
N ILE A 31 -14.57 -14.33 -1.32
CA ILE A 31 -13.82 -13.33 -0.56
C ILE A 31 -14.72 -12.58 0.44
N ASN A 32 -15.92 -12.21 0.04
CA ASN A 32 -16.88 -11.57 0.94
C ASN A 32 -17.29 -12.47 2.10
N LYS A 33 -17.39 -13.78 1.89
CA LYS A 33 -17.63 -14.75 2.96
C LYS A 33 -16.50 -14.77 3.97
N ILE A 34 -15.24 -14.90 3.51
CA ILE A 34 -14.06 -14.83 4.38
C ILE A 34 -14.05 -13.51 5.16
N ASN A 35 -14.27 -12.40 4.47
CA ASN A 35 -14.33 -11.08 5.11
C ASN A 35 -15.37 -11.03 6.22
N SER A 36 -16.59 -11.53 5.97
CA SER A 36 -17.65 -11.51 6.96
C SER A 36 -17.32 -12.32 8.22
N GLU A 37 -16.58 -13.41 8.08
CA GLU A 37 -16.10 -14.22 9.20
C GLU A 37 -15.05 -13.46 10.02
N ILE A 38 -14.06 -12.83 9.35
CA ILE A 38 -13.04 -12.01 10.01
C ILE A 38 -13.67 -10.84 10.77
N LEU A 39 -14.58 -10.09 10.12
CA LEU A 39 -15.21 -8.93 10.73
C LEU A 39 -16.06 -9.33 11.94
N LYS A 40 -16.82 -10.43 11.81
CA LYS A 40 -17.70 -10.92 12.87
C LYS A 40 -16.92 -11.35 14.11
N VAL A 41 -15.85 -12.14 13.95
CA VAL A 41 -15.09 -12.68 15.08
C VAL A 41 -14.27 -11.60 15.80
N ASN A 42 -13.92 -10.52 15.10
CA ASN A 42 -13.20 -9.38 15.67
C ASN A 42 -14.11 -8.21 16.06
N SER A 43 -15.44 -8.36 15.96
CA SER A 43 -16.41 -7.30 16.27
C SER A 43 -16.09 -5.98 15.52
N TYR A 44 -15.63 -6.10 14.27
CA TYR A 44 -15.29 -4.95 13.43
C TYR A 44 -16.51 -4.51 12.63
N ASP A 45 -17.00 -3.30 12.87
CA ASP A 45 -18.27 -2.78 12.35
C ASP A 45 -18.16 -1.98 11.05
N LYS A 46 -16.93 -1.68 10.61
CA LYS A 46 -16.72 -0.91 9.37
C LYS A 46 -16.82 -1.82 8.15
N LYS A 47 -17.46 -1.29 7.11
CA LYS A 47 -17.52 -1.98 5.83
C LYS A 47 -16.15 -1.96 5.15
N ILE A 48 -15.72 -3.14 4.70
CA ILE A 48 -14.53 -3.32 3.88
C ILE A 48 -14.97 -3.82 2.51
N ASN A 49 -14.42 -3.23 1.46
CA ASN A 49 -14.65 -3.66 0.08
C ASN A 49 -13.40 -4.36 -0.43
N PHE A 50 -13.58 -5.32 -1.33
CA PHE A 50 -12.49 -6.03 -2.00
C PHE A 50 -12.47 -5.71 -3.48
N ARG A 51 -11.26 -5.68 -4.05
CA ARG A 51 -11.04 -5.56 -5.48
C ARG A 51 -9.97 -6.53 -5.93
N ILE A 52 -10.25 -7.28 -6.96
CA ILE A 52 -9.31 -8.24 -7.54
C ILE A 52 -8.70 -7.59 -8.77
N TYR A 53 -7.38 -7.60 -8.86
CA TYR A 53 -6.66 -7.10 -10.03
C TYR A 53 -5.77 -8.19 -10.63
N LYS A 54 -5.55 -8.08 -11.93
CA LYS A 54 -4.74 -9.03 -12.67
C LYS A 54 -3.25 -8.77 -12.40
N ASP A 55 -2.62 -9.68 -11.68
CA ASP A 55 -1.18 -9.74 -11.46
C ASP A 55 -0.80 -11.19 -11.16
N ASN A 56 0.28 -11.67 -11.75
CA ASN A 56 0.74 -13.04 -11.55
C ASN A 56 1.50 -13.22 -10.23
N PHE A 57 1.97 -12.15 -9.62
CA PHE A 57 2.66 -12.22 -8.32
C PHE A 57 1.66 -12.15 -7.17
N PRO A 58 1.80 -13.06 -6.14
CA PRO A 58 0.99 -12.98 -4.95
C PRO A 58 1.17 -11.64 -4.25
N ASN A 59 0.09 -10.90 -4.10
CA ASN A 59 0.12 -9.60 -3.43
C ASN A 59 -1.25 -9.24 -2.88
N ALA A 60 -1.27 -8.57 -1.72
CA ALA A 60 -2.42 -7.89 -1.17
C ALA A 60 -1.97 -6.54 -0.60
N TYR A 61 -2.87 -5.58 -0.58
CA TYR A 61 -2.64 -4.31 0.11
C TYR A 61 -3.95 -3.59 0.39
N VAL A 62 -3.93 -2.74 1.40
CA VAL A 62 -5.11 -2.00 1.83
C VAL A 62 -4.93 -0.49 1.64
N THR A 63 -6.03 0.19 1.34
CA THR A 63 -6.08 1.65 1.17
C THR A 63 -6.89 2.33 2.26
N ALA A 64 -6.67 3.65 2.42
CA ALA A 64 -7.36 4.47 3.43
C ALA A 64 -8.89 4.55 3.23
N ASP A 65 -9.40 4.11 2.08
CA ASP A 65 -10.84 4.11 1.77
C ASP A 65 -11.50 2.77 2.14
N ASN A 66 -10.84 1.96 2.99
CA ASN A 66 -11.28 0.63 3.40
C ASN A 66 -11.46 -0.33 2.20
N ILE A 67 -10.57 -0.24 1.24
CA ILE A 67 -10.54 -1.17 0.11
C ILE A 67 -9.29 -2.04 0.24
N VAL A 68 -9.48 -3.35 0.23
CA VAL A 68 -8.41 -4.34 0.14
C VAL A 68 -8.28 -4.80 -1.30
N TYR A 69 -7.11 -4.66 -1.86
CA TYR A 69 -6.77 -5.11 -3.20
C TYR A 69 -6.05 -6.44 -3.14
N LEU A 70 -6.48 -7.38 -3.98
CA LEU A 70 -5.93 -8.73 -4.06
C LEU A 70 -5.50 -9.01 -5.49
N SER A 71 -4.29 -9.50 -5.66
CA SER A 71 -3.82 -9.96 -6.97
C SER A 71 -4.45 -11.32 -7.33
N SER A 72 -4.64 -11.58 -8.62
CA SER A 72 -5.00 -12.92 -9.10
C SER A 72 -3.94 -13.95 -8.74
N GLY A 73 -2.67 -13.56 -8.65
CA GLY A 73 -1.58 -14.40 -8.19
C GLY A 73 -1.77 -14.87 -6.74
N LEU A 74 -2.20 -14.00 -5.84
CA LEU A 74 -2.49 -14.40 -4.46
C LEU A 74 -3.55 -15.50 -4.40
N LEU A 75 -4.65 -15.34 -5.15
CA LEU A 75 -5.73 -16.33 -5.20
C LEU A 75 -5.27 -17.67 -5.82
N THR A 76 -4.37 -17.61 -6.79
CA THR A 76 -3.84 -18.80 -7.47
C THR A 76 -2.82 -19.56 -6.62
N TYR A 77 -1.97 -18.84 -5.89
CA TYR A 77 -0.84 -19.41 -5.15
C TYR A 77 -1.13 -19.63 -3.66
N SER A 78 -2.26 -19.16 -3.15
CA SER A 78 -2.66 -19.50 -1.77
C SER A 78 -2.87 -20.99 -1.64
N PRO A 79 -2.12 -21.68 -0.75
CA PRO A 79 -2.16 -23.13 -0.68
C PRO A 79 -3.49 -23.66 -0.13
N ASN A 80 -4.18 -22.87 0.67
CA ASN A 80 -5.45 -23.23 1.28
C ASN A 80 -6.24 -21.99 1.74
N TYR A 81 -7.46 -22.24 2.21
CA TYR A 81 -8.36 -21.24 2.76
C TYR A 81 -7.77 -20.45 3.94
N VAL A 82 -7.08 -21.14 4.87
CA VAL A 82 -6.54 -20.50 6.09
C VAL A 82 -5.45 -19.51 5.74
N SER A 83 -4.58 -19.86 4.77
CA SER A 83 -3.54 -18.95 4.29
C SER A 83 -4.12 -17.67 3.69
N LEU A 84 -5.16 -17.79 2.85
CA LEU A 84 -5.83 -16.63 2.27
C LEU A 84 -6.52 -15.80 3.36
N LEU A 85 -7.21 -16.45 4.30
CA LEU A 85 -7.83 -15.77 5.43
C LEU A 85 -6.80 -15.02 6.28
N GLY A 86 -5.63 -15.64 6.53
CA GLY A 86 -4.54 -14.99 7.25
C GLY A 86 -4.05 -13.72 6.58
N VAL A 87 -3.85 -13.75 5.26
CA VAL A 87 -3.47 -12.56 4.50
C VAL A 87 -4.56 -11.48 4.58
N LEU A 88 -5.83 -11.85 4.41
CA LEU A 88 -6.94 -10.89 4.51
C LEU A 88 -7.06 -10.30 5.91
N ALA A 89 -6.89 -11.11 6.94
CA ALA A 89 -6.91 -10.65 8.33
C ALA A 89 -5.74 -9.71 8.62
N HIS A 90 -4.55 -9.96 8.08
CA HIS A 90 -3.39 -9.08 8.18
C HIS A 90 -3.69 -7.69 7.57
N GLU A 91 -4.22 -7.65 6.34
CA GLU A 91 -4.60 -6.39 5.69
C GLU A 91 -5.69 -5.63 6.45
N ILE A 92 -6.67 -6.36 7.00
CA ILE A 92 -7.71 -5.77 7.87
C ILE A 92 -7.10 -5.26 9.17
N GLY A 93 -6.08 -5.94 9.71
CA GLY A 93 -5.30 -5.49 10.86
C GLY A 93 -4.70 -4.11 10.66
N HIS A 94 -4.15 -3.83 9.47
CA HIS A 94 -3.65 -2.49 9.14
C HIS A 94 -4.75 -1.41 9.17
N LEU A 95 -5.99 -1.75 8.80
CA LEU A 95 -7.13 -0.82 8.89
C LEU A 95 -7.56 -0.61 10.34
N GLU A 96 -7.70 -1.70 11.08
CA GLU A 96 -8.17 -1.68 12.47
C GLU A 96 -7.22 -0.89 13.36
N LYS A 97 -5.91 -1.08 13.19
CA LYS A 97 -4.85 -0.34 13.92
C LYS A 97 -4.58 1.07 13.35
N TYR A 98 -5.35 1.50 12.36
CA TYR A 98 -5.19 2.81 11.72
C TYR A 98 -3.83 3.07 11.07
N HIS A 99 -3.06 2.03 10.73
CA HIS A 99 -1.73 2.17 10.13
C HIS A 99 -1.76 2.96 8.83
N VAL A 100 -2.72 2.66 7.95
CA VAL A 100 -2.90 3.36 6.67
C VAL A 100 -3.19 4.84 6.86
N THR A 101 -4.04 5.16 7.84
CA THR A 101 -4.42 6.55 8.15
C THR A 101 -3.25 7.32 8.74
N LYS A 102 -2.52 6.72 9.68
CA LYS A 102 -1.30 7.29 10.27
C LYS A 102 -0.27 7.57 9.17
N ARG A 103 0.02 6.58 8.33
CA ARG A 103 0.95 6.71 7.20
C ARG A 103 0.56 7.82 6.23
N LYS A 104 -0.72 7.90 5.84
CA LYS A 104 -1.23 8.98 4.98
C LYS A 104 -0.99 10.37 5.58
N LYS A 105 -1.20 10.52 6.90
CA LYS A 105 -0.95 11.76 7.63
C LYS A 105 0.54 12.12 7.67
N GLU A 106 1.40 11.15 7.94
CA GLU A 106 2.86 11.32 7.98
C GLU A 106 3.40 11.75 6.61
N ILE A 107 3.00 11.07 5.55
CA ILE A 107 3.36 11.42 4.18
C ILE A 107 2.92 12.85 3.84
N LYS A 108 1.68 13.22 4.20
CA LYS A 108 1.19 14.57 3.98
C LYS A 108 2.03 15.62 4.72
N ASN A 109 2.37 15.34 5.97
CA ASN A 109 3.21 16.23 6.78
C ASN A 109 4.61 16.38 6.16
N LEU A 110 5.24 15.26 5.77
CA LEU A 110 6.57 15.27 5.16
C LEU A 110 6.58 15.96 3.80
N ARG A 111 5.55 15.77 2.98
CA ARG A 111 5.42 16.50 1.71
C ARG A 111 5.31 18.01 1.92
N ASN A 112 4.56 18.44 2.92
CA ASN A 112 4.45 19.85 3.25
C ASN A 112 5.80 20.41 3.70
N ILE A 113 6.49 19.72 4.61
CA ILE A 113 7.83 20.09 5.10
C ILE A 113 8.84 20.09 3.95
N SER A 114 8.88 19.02 3.14
CA SER A 114 9.82 18.90 2.04
C SER A 114 9.60 19.95 0.95
N SER A 115 8.35 20.35 0.69
CA SER A 115 8.05 21.41 -0.28
C SER A 115 8.60 22.78 0.17
N TYR A 116 8.45 23.12 1.44
CA TYR A 116 9.01 24.35 2.00
C TYR A 116 10.54 24.27 2.16
N SER A 117 11.06 23.14 2.64
CA SER A 117 12.50 22.95 2.82
C SER A 117 13.25 22.88 1.48
N ASN A 118 12.68 22.25 0.46
CA ASN A 118 13.27 22.19 -0.86
C ASN A 118 13.35 23.59 -1.50
N LEU A 119 12.29 24.38 -1.37
CA LEU A 119 12.28 25.76 -1.86
C LEU A 119 13.30 26.61 -1.12
N ALA A 120 13.32 26.53 0.21
CA ALA A 120 14.30 27.24 1.05
C ALA A 120 15.73 26.76 0.80
N ALA A 121 15.94 25.46 0.57
CA ALA A 121 17.26 24.88 0.29
C ALA A 121 17.77 25.28 -1.11
N VAL A 122 16.90 25.29 -2.13
CA VAL A 122 17.28 25.77 -3.46
C VAL A 122 17.66 27.24 -3.43
N VAL A 123 16.89 28.08 -2.76
CA VAL A 123 17.21 29.51 -2.60
C VAL A 123 18.48 29.68 -1.74
N GLY A 124 18.59 28.91 -0.64
CA GLY A 124 19.77 28.94 0.23
C GLY A 124 21.05 28.46 -0.45
N SER A 125 20.98 27.40 -1.27
CA SER A 125 22.14 26.87 -2.02
C SER A 125 22.63 27.86 -3.08
N MET A 126 21.76 28.64 -3.68
CA MET A 126 22.13 29.71 -4.60
C MET A 126 22.88 30.84 -3.90
N ILE A 127 22.62 31.06 -2.60
CA ILE A 127 23.23 32.14 -1.82
C ILE A 127 24.51 31.67 -1.12
N ILE A 128 24.58 30.42 -0.63
CA ILE A 128 25.60 29.95 0.31
C ILE A 128 26.59 28.94 -0.34
N GLN A 129 26.24 28.36 -1.50
CA GLN A 129 27.05 27.34 -2.23
C GLN A 129 27.45 26.11 -1.37
N GLU A 130 26.60 25.67 -0.42
CA GLU A 130 26.88 24.55 0.48
C GLU A 130 26.30 23.22 0.00
N PRO A 131 27.11 22.18 -0.32
CA PRO A 131 26.66 20.88 -0.81
C PRO A 131 25.84 20.08 0.20
N SER A 132 25.99 20.36 1.50
CA SER A 132 25.26 19.66 2.60
C SER A 132 23.75 19.80 2.50
N ILE A 133 23.25 20.89 1.92
CA ILE A 133 21.83 21.17 1.76
C ILE A 133 21.19 20.23 0.72
N LEU A 134 21.92 19.90 -0.36
CA LEU A 134 21.46 18.94 -1.37
C LEU A 134 21.31 17.54 -0.79
N ASN A 135 22.22 17.13 0.08
CA ASN A 135 22.14 15.84 0.76
C ASN A 135 20.89 15.75 1.67
N ALA A 136 20.53 16.82 2.37
CA ALA A 136 19.34 16.85 3.20
C ALA A 136 18.03 16.69 2.37
N ILE A 137 17.99 17.23 1.15
CA ILE A 137 16.85 17.08 0.22
C ILE A 137 16.72 15.62 -0.23
N ILE A 138 17.85 14.98 -0.58
CA ILE A 138 17.87 13.58 -1.02
C ILE A 138 17.43 12.65 0.10
N VAL A 139 17.92 12.86 1.32
CA VAL A 139 17.51 12.05 2.49
C VAL A 139 16.01 12.18 2.76
N ASN A 140 15.45 13.39 2.67
CA ASN A 140 14.01 13.58 2.86
C ASN A 140 13.17 12.88 1.78
N GLN A 141 13.60 12.90 0.52
CA GLN A 141 12.90 12.18 -0.55
C GLN A 141 12.95 10.66 -0.35
N THR A 142 14.07 10.13 0.09
CA THR A 142 14.23 8.70 0.40
C THR A 142 13.33 8.30 1.58
N ALA A 143 13.26 9.10 2.63
CA ALA A 143 12.38 8.86 3.78
C ALA A 143 10.90 8.87 3.36
N VAL A 144 10.50 9.83 2.53
CA VAL A 144 9.13 9.88 1.99
C VAL A 144 8.83 8.63 1.16
N ASN A 145 9.75 8.22 0.28
CA ASN A 145 9.56 7.02 -0.54
C ASN A 145 9.43 5.76 0.31
N ASN A 146 10.26 5.60 1.35
CA ASN A 146 10.17 4.45 2.27
C ASN A 146 8.82 4.38 2.98
N LEU A 147 8.26 5.52 3.39
CA LEU A 147 6.92 5.57 3.97
C LEU A 147 5.80 5.24 2.96
N PHE A 148 6.06 5.42 1.66
CA PHE A 148 5.10 5.03 0.63
C PHE A 148 5.07 3.52 0.37
N ILE A 149 6.20 2.85 0.58
CA ILE A 149 6.39 1.46 0.15
C ILE A 149 6.10 0.48 1.30
N ASN A 150 6.45 0.82 2.55
CA ASN A 150 6.42 -0.12 3.67
C ASN A 150 5.74 0.45 4.89
N PHE A 151 5.11 -0.43 5.66
CA PHE A 151 4.77 -0.17 7.06
C PHE A 151 6.02 -0.31 7.94
N SER A 152 5.98 0.24 9.16
CA SER A 152 7.07 -0.01 10.11
C SER A 152 7.03 -1.45 10.61
N GLN A 153 8.15 -1.95 11.10
CA GLN A 153 8.21 -3.31 11.65
C GLN A 153 7.20 -3.51 12.79
N GLU A 154 6.97 -2.49 13.63
CA GLU A 154 5.97 -2.54 14.70
C GLU A 154 4.55 -2.67 14.13
N GLN A 155 4.25 -1.93 13.05
CA GLN A 155 2.95 -1.99 12.39
C GLN A 155 2.71 -3.35 11.71
N GLU A 156 3.76 -3.95 11.14
CA GLU A 156 3.69 -5.32 10.59
C GLU A 156 3.43 -6.34 11.71
N ILE A 157 4.13 -6.24 12.83
CA ILE A 157 3.92 -7.10 13.99
C ILE A 157 2.48 -6.97 14.53
N GLU A 158 1.94 -5.76 14.62
CA GLU A 158 0.55 -5.54 15.06
C GLU A 158 -0.46 -6.16 14.09
N ALA A 159 -0.22 -6.09 12.77
CA ALA A 159 -1.05 -6.71 11.76
C ALA A 159 -0.96 -8.25 11.79
N ASP A 160 0.24 -8.79 11.97
CA ASP A 160 0.47 -10.23 12.15
C ASP A 160 -0.26 -10.76 13.40
N PHE A 161 -0.17 -10.05 14.53
CA PHE A 161 -0.91 -10.41 15.73
C PHE A 161 -2.42 -10.44 15.50
N TYR A 162 -2.95 -9.45 14.80
CA TYR A 162 -4.36 -9.42 14.44
C TYR A 162 -4.77 -10.63 13.60
N ALA A 163 -3.94 -11.00 12.62
CA ALA A 163 -4.19 -12.17 11.78
C ALA A 163 -4.17 -13.48 12.59
N ILE A 164 -3.15 -13.69 13.41
CA ILE A 164 -3.01 -14.87 14.27
C ILE A 164 -4.18 -14.95 15.27
N GLU A 165 -4.53 -13.87 15.92
CA GLU A 165 -5.65 -13.81 16.84
C GLU A 165 -6.99 -14.13 16.15
N THR A 166 -7.16 -13.66 14.91
CA THR A 166 -8.34 -13.98 14.09
C THR A 166 -8.43 -15.46 13.77
N ILE A 167 -7.32 -16.08 13.33
CA ILE A 167 -7.26 -17.53 13.05
C ILE A 167 -7.58 -18.33 14.32
N ASN A 168 -7.01 -17.95 15.46
CA ASN A 168 -7.27 -18.61 16.73
C ASN A 168 -8.73 -18.49 17.19
N LYS A 169 -9.35 -17.30 17.05
CA LYS A 169 -10.77 -17.08 17.37
C LYS A 169 -11.71 -17.87 16.48
N LEU A 170 -11.31 -18.15 15.25
CA LEU A 170 -12.04 -19.01 14.30
C LEU A 170 -11.76 -20.50 14.50
N GLU A 171 -10.88 -20.87 15.44
CA GLU A 171 -10.48 -22.26 15.71
C GLU A 171 -9.96 -22.99 14.45
N LEU A 172 -9.30 -22.25 13.56
CA LEU A 172 -8.75 -22.80 12.33
C LEU A 172 -7.38 -23.43 12.58
N PRO A 173 -7.05 -24.55 11.87
CA PRO A 173 -5.73 -25.16 11.99
C PRO A 173 -4.65 -24.21 11.46
N THR A 174 -3.52 -24.17 12.19
CA THR A 174 -2.36 -23.32 11.85
C THR A 174 -1.21 -24.10 11.19
N GLU A 175 -1.47 -25.34 10.74
CA GLU A 175 -0.47 -26.21 10.08
C GLU A 175 -0.32 -25.92 8.58
#